data_4b7f9efafde3a98f75a2bf6726c4473d
#
_entry.id   4b7f9efafde3a98f75a2bf6726c4473d
#
_cell.length_a   1.000
_cell.length_b   1.000
_cell.length_c   1.000
_cell.angle_alpha   90.00
_cell.angle_beta   90.00
_cell.angle_gamma   90.00
#
_symmetry.space_group_name_H-M   'P 1'
#
loop_
_entity.id
_entity.type
_entity.pdbx_description
1 polymer ?
#
loop_
_entity_poly.entity_id
_entity_poly.type
_entity_poly.pdbx_seq_one_letter_code
_entity_poly.pdbx_strand_id
1 'polypeptide(L)'
;MPNESLARTALKVLNPLLKTSHKDKSQIDWLKYHAQGEGVENAIVWLGANNALGTILDLSIRYTPGDGTTANMPRETLLKKGWNLWHPTDFEADYKKLLDKIDDAIAGKTTKVFLGTVPLVSIAPLAKGVGDTFDVPIKNDDGIESNVTYFKYYTYFPFDEQYAFETGINLSFTQVLHIDNCIREYNKIIKRLQEERNRLYPDRYYIVDVSNVLDQLAFKRNNGVPKYIFPEYFNFKYPTINTKYYHVDQEKNLKQGGVFSLDGVHPTAIAHGLIAYEFLKVMQRVNVAGANPNLLDWDAIFASDSLYRNPITIMQEIYQNTHLAEWVLRIAKRLHHEDKEKIII
;
A
#
# COMPACT_ATOMS: atom_id res chain seq x y z
N MET A 1 -6.73 -10.64 -16.10
CA MET A 1 -7.87 -10.31 -15.24
C MET A 1 -7.57 -10.62 -13.76
N PRO A 2 -6.61 -9.93 -13.15
CA PRO A 2 -6.20 -10.19 -11.77
C PRO A 2 -7.32 -9.93 -10.74
N ASN A 3 -8.13 -8.90 -10.96
CA ASN A 3 -9.17 -8.48 -10.02
C ASN A 3 -10.38 -9.45 -9.91
N GLU A 4 -10.67 -10.20 -10.96
CA GLU A 4 -11.74 -11.20 -10.91
C GLU A 4 -11.35 -12.41 -10.06
N SER A 5 -10.09 -12.78 -10.08
CA SER A 5 -9.54 -13.88 -9.28
C SER A 5 -9.57 -13.57 -7.79
N LEU A 6 -9.17 -12.36 -7.37
CA LEU A 6 -9.21 -11.94 -5.96
C LEU A 6 -10.64 -11.84 -5.42
N ALA A 7 -11.56 -11.26 -6.19
CA ALA A 7 -12.97 -11.21 -5.80
C ALA A 7 -13.59 -12.62 -5.71
N ARG A 8 -13.29 -13.51 -6.66
CA ARG A 8 -13.73 -14.91 -6.63
C ARG A 8 -13.12 -15.68 -5.46
N THR A 9 -11.85 -15.42 -5.12
CA THR A 9 -11.21 -16.06 -3.97
C THR A 9 -11.87 -15.62 -2.68
N ALA A 10 -12.10 -14.32 -2.48
CA ALA A 10 -12.81 -13.81 -1.31
C ALA A 10 -14.23 -14.40 -1.19
N LEU A 11 -14.99 -14.44 -2.29
CA LEU A 11 -16.31 -15.06 -2.33
C LEU A 11 -16.27 -16.56 -2.01
N LYS A 12 -15.29 -17.29 -2.52
CA LYS A 12 -15.14 -18.72 -2.28
C LYS A 12 -14.67 -19.07 -0.87
N VAL A 13 -13.82 -18.24 -0.29
CA VAL A 13 -13.23 -18.49 1.04
C VAL A 13 -14.13 -17.99 2.16
N LEU A 14 -14.71 -16.80 2.02
CA LEU A 14 -15.47 -16.14 3.08
C LEU A 14 -16.97 -16.49 3.02
N ASN A 15 -17.60 -16.40 1.85
CA ASN A 15 -19.05 -16.61 1.74
C ASN A 15 -19.56 -17.98 2.19
N PRO A 16 -18.86 -19.12 1.94
CA PRO A 16 -19.34 -20.42 2.41
C PRO A 16 -19.51 -20.53 3.92
N LEU A 17 -18.72 -19.76 4.67
CA LEU A 17 -18.75 -19.75 6.15
C LEU A 17 -19.80 -18.80 6.72
N LEU A 18 -20.40 -17.95 5.88
CA LEU A 18 -21.38 -16.96 6.29
C LEU A 18 -22.81 -17.46 6.14
N LYS A 19 -23.69 -17.03 7.04
CA LYS A 19 -25.14 -17.20 6.88
C LYS A 19 -25.60 -16.53 5.59
N THR A 20 -26.66 -17.05 4.96
CA THR A 20 -27.18 -16.53 3.67
C THR A 20 -27.45 -15.01 3.70
N SER A 21 -27.96 -14.50 4.81
CA SER A 21 -28.22 -13.06 5.01
C SER A 21 -26.96 -12.19 5.10
N HIS A 22 -25.79 -12.81 5.23
CA HIS A 22 -24.51 -12.11 5.37
C HIS A 22 -23.60 -12.29 4.16
N LYS A 23 -24.00 -13.08 3.17
CA LYS A 23 -23.28 -13.23 1.92
C LYS A 23 -23.31 -11.92 1.13
N ASP A 24 -22.24 -11.69 0.40
CA ASP A 24 -22.08 -10.54 -0.51
C ASP A 24 -22.08 -9.15 0.16
N LYS A 25 -22.00 -9.09 1.49
CA LYS A 25 -21.85 -7.83 2.22
C LYS A 25 -20.49 -7.21 1.94
N SER A 26 -20.50 -5.91 1.58
CA SER A 26 -19.30 -5.08 1.53
C SER A 26 -18.79 -4.75 2.95
N GLN A 27 -17.57 -4.20 3.06
CA GLN A 27 -17.04 -3.68 4.32
C GLN A 27 -17.97 -2.63 4.95
N ILE A 28 -18.59 -1.78 4.14
CA ILE A 28 -19.56 -0.77 4.62
C ILE A 28 -20.85 -1.42 5.11
N ASP A 29 -21.33 -2.46 4.45
CA ASP A 29 -22.52 -3.20 4.93
C ASP A 29 -22.24 -3.86 6.27
N TRP A 30 -21.04 -4.36 6.51
CA TRP A 30 -20.62 -4.87 7.81
C TRP A 30 -20.52 -3.76 8.85
N LEU A 31 -19.92 -2.61 8.51
CA LEU A 31 -19.90 -1.45 9.41
C LEU A 31 -21.32 -1.07 9.82
N LYS A 32 -22.25 -0.96 8.86
CA LYS A 32 -23.66 -0.65 9.13
C LYS A 32 -24.33 -1.69 10.02
N TYR A 33 -24.11 -2.97 9.72
CA TYR A 33 -24.68 -4.07 10.50
C TYR A 33 -24.27 -4.02 11.97
N HIS A 34 -22.98 -3.85 12.25
CA HIS A 34 -22.49 -3.76 13.63
C HIS A 34 -22.83 -2.43 14.30
N ALA A 35 -22.73 -1.31 13.59
CA ALA A 35 -23.05 0.00 14.15
C ALA A 35 -24.52 0.12 14.56
N GLN A 36 -25.43 -0.46 13.78
CA GLN A 36 -26.87 -0.44 14.09
C GLN A 36 -27.27 -1.55 15.10
N GLY A 37 -26.45 -2.58 15.27
CA GLY A 37 -26.63 -3.64 16.27
C GLY A 37 -26.03 -3.27 17.62
N GLU A 38 -24.89 -3.90 17.96
CA GLU A 38 -24.20 -3.75 19.24
C GLU A 38 -23.50 -2.38 19.38
N GLY A 39 -23.28 -1.69 18.28
CA GLY A 39 -22.56 -0.44 18.22
C GLY A 39 -21.09 -0.62 17.78
N VAL A 40 -20.53 0.43 17.21
CA VAL A 40 -19.11 0.53 16.85
C VAL A 40 -18.59 1.85 17.41
N GLU A 41 -17.69 1.79 18.36
CA GLU A 41 -17.10 3.00 18.96
C GLU A 41 -16.06 3.65 18.03
N ASN A 42 -15.26 2.82 17.35
CA ASN A 42 -14.16 3.27 16.51
C ASN A 42 -14.13 2.50 15.19
N ALA A 43 -13.97 3.20 14.08
CA ALA A 43 -13.82 2.61 12.74
C ALA A 43 -12.50 3.05 12.13
N ILE A 44 -11.69 2.10 11.66
CA ILE A 44 -10.46 2.36 10.89
C ILE A 44 -10.79 2.21 9.41
N VAL A 45 -10.47 3.23 8.63
CA VAL A 45 -10.64 3.28 7.17
C VAL A 45 -9.29 3.56 6.53
N TRP A 46 -8.68 2.51 5.99
CA TRP A 46 -7.40 2.63 5.27
C TRP A 46 -7.56 2.04 3.86
N LEU A 47 -8.10 2.87 2.98
CA LEU A 47 -8.47 2.53 1.61
C LEU A 47 -7.90 3.56 0.64
N GLY A 48 -7.64 3.13 -0.62
CA GLY A 48 -7.17 3.99 -1.69
C GLY A 48 -5.90 3.49 -2.39
N ALA A 49 -5.11 2.62 -1.78
CA ALA A 49 -3.89 2.09 -2.41
C ALA A 49 -4.18 1.40 -3.75
N ASN A 50 -5.29 0.67 -3.87
CA ASN A 50 -5.70 -0.01 -5.10
C ASN A 50 -6.02 0.93 -6.27
N ASN A 51 -6.25 2.22 -6.00
CA ASN A 51 -6.45 3.23 -7.03
C ASN A 51 -5.15 3.60 -7.78
N ALA A 52 -4.00 3.14 -7.30
CA ALA A 52 -2.70 3.35 -7.95
C ALA A 52 -1.84 2.06 -8.03
N LEU A 53 -2.11 1.05 -7.19
CA LEU A 53 -1.29 -0.15 -7.06
C LEU A 53 -1.10 -0.91 -8.39
N GLY A 54 -2.12 -0.95 -9.22
CA GLY A 54 -2.05 -1.60 -10.53
C GLY A 54 -0.94 -1.05 -11.43
N THR A 55 -0.48 0.18 -11.23
CA THR A 55 0.64 0.74 -12.01
C THR A 55 1.94 -0.01 -11.75
N ILE A 56 2.19 -0.41 -10.50
CA ILE A 56 3.38 -1.16 -10.10
C ILE A 56 3.24 -2.65 -10.46
N LEU A 57 2.02 -3.19 -10.40
CA LEU A 57 1.76 -4.57 -10.78
C LEU A 57 1.88 -4.82 -12.28
N ASP A 58 1.55 -3.81 -13.11
CA ASP A 58 1.56 -3.92 -14.56
C ASP A 58 2.75 -3.19 -15.21
N LEU A 59 3.53 -2.43 -14.44
CA LEU A 59 4.57 -1.50 -14.91
C LEU A 59 4.06 -0.62 -16.07
N SER A 60 2.84 -0.12 -15.95
CA SER A 60 2.19 0.72 -16.95
C SER A 60 1.18 1.66 -16.29
N ILE A 61 0.82 2.73 -16.99
CA ILE A 61 -0.17 3.71 -16.51
C ILE A 61 -1.36 3.73 -17.44
N ARG A 62 -2.55 3.48 -16.89
CA ARG A 62 -3.84 3.60 -17.54
C ARG A 62 -4.78 4.39 -16.65
N TYR A 63 -5.07 5.63 -17.06
CA TYR A 63 -5.84 6.58 -16.27
C TYR A 63 -7.33 6.37 -16.35
N THR A 64 -8.02 6.73 -15.26
CA THR A 64 -9.45 7.04 -15.29
C THR A 64 -9.71 8.36 -16.01
N PRO A 65 -10.98 8.63 -16.45
CA PRO A 65 -11.29 9.82 -17.27
C PRO A 65 -10.98 11.17 -16.63
N GLY A 66 -11.02 11.28 -15.30
CA GLY A 66 -10.80 12.54 -14.57
C GLY A 66 -12.03 13.45 -14.50
N ASP A 67 -13.21 12.92 -14.76
CA ASP A 67 -14.49 13.64 -14.82
C ASP A 67 -15.45 13.32 -13.65
N GLY A 68 -15.01 12.51 -12.67
CA GLY A 68 -15.81 12.11 -11.50
C GLY A 68 -16.85 11.02 -11.79
N THR A 69 -16.94 10.50 -13.01
CA THR A 69 -17.96 9.53 -13.37
C THR A 69 -17.74 8.14 -12.78
N THR A 70 -16.49 7.81 -12.38
CA THR A 70 -16.13 6.52 -11.79
C THR A 70 -16.95 6.18 -10.56
N ALA A 71 -17.26 7.15 -9.73
CA ALA A 71 -18.06 6.98 -8.51
C ALA A 71 -19.45 6.38 -8.76
N ASN A 72 -20.01 6.56 -9.95
CA ASN A 72 -21.32 6.08 -10.32
C ASN A 72 -21.30 4.90 -11.32
N MET A 73 -20.11 4.45 -11.72
CA MET A 73 -19.98 3.30 -12.60
C MET A 73 -20.22 1.99 -11.87
N PRO A 74 -20.93 1.04 -12.48
CA PRO A 74 -21.00 -0.34 -11.98
C PRO A 74 -19.62 -0.96 -11.87
N ARG A 75 -19.39 -1.74 -10.82
CA ARG A 75 -18.10 -2.44 -10.59
C ARG A 75 -17.63 -3.24 -11.81
N GLU A 76 -18.53 -3.94 -12.45
CA GLU A 76 -18.20 -4.73 -13.66
C GLU A 76 -17.67 -3.87 -14.81
N THR A 77 -18.19 -2.65 -14.94
CA THR A 77 -17.71 -1.69 -15.95
C THR A 77 -16.30 -1.20 -15.58
N LEU A 78 -16.06 -0.82 -14.33
CA LEU A 78 -14.74 -0.42 -13.84
C LEU A 78 -13.68 -1.50 -14.09
N LEU A 79 -14.00 -2.76 -13.79
CA LEU A 79 -13.08 -3.89 -13.99
C LEU A 79 -12.73 -4.11 -15.47
N LYS A 80 -13.71 -3.91 -16.40
CA LYS A 80 -13.48 -4.07 -17.84
C LYS A 80 -12.62 -2.97 -18.46
N LYS A 81 -12.60 -1.77 -17.85
CA LYS A 81 -11.80 -0.63 -18.35
C LYS A 81 -10.29 -0.83 -18.17
N GLY A 82 -9.88 -1.65 -17.20
CA GLY A 82 -8.47 -1.94 -16.94
C GLY A 82 -7.65 -0.74 -16.45
N TRP A 83 -8.30 0.31 -15.97
CA TRP A 83 -7.63 1.46 -15.35
C TRP A 83 -6.84 1.04 -14.12
N ASN A 84 -5.67 1.62 -13.92
CA ASN A 84 -4.80 1.28 -12.79
C ASN A 84 -4.22 2.50 -12.06
N LEU A 85 -4.55 3.72 -12.53
CA LEU A 85 -4.27 4.97 -11.83
C LEU A 85 -5.50 5.88 -11.91
N TRP A 86 -6.09 6.18 -10.76
CA TRP A 86 -7.21 7.11 -10.68
C TRP A 86 -6.73 8.55 -10.86
N HIS A 87 -7.39 9.31 -11.70
CA HIS A 87 -7.22 10.75 -11.72
C HIS A 87 -7.68 11.32 -10.36
N PRO A 88 -7.01 12.35 -9.80
CA PRO A 88 -7.40 12.91 -8.49
C PRO A 88 -8.88 13.30 -8.39
N THR A 89 -9.49 13.83 -9.47
CA THR A 89 -10.92 14.16 -9.51
C THR A 89 -11.83 12.92 -9.34
N ASP A 90 -11.47 11.81 -9.99
CA ASP A 90 -12.22 10.55 -9.86
C ASP A 90 -12.01 9.93 -8.48
N PHE A 91 -10.79 10.00 -7.94
CA PHE A 91 -10.50 9.57 -6.58
C PHE A 91 -11.33 10.37 -5.57
N GLU A 92 -11.41 11.69 -5.75
CA GLU A 92 -12.22 12.57 -4.88
C GLU A 92 -13.69 12.16 -4.89
N ALA A 93 -14.27 11.94 -6.08
CA ALA A 93 -15.66 11.56 -6.22
C ALA A 93 -15.94 10.19 -5.55
N ASP A 94 -15.05 9.22 -5.76
CA ASP A 94 -15.16 7.88 -5.15
C ASP A 94 -14.99 7.95 -3.62
N TYR A 95 -14.01 8.71 -3.13
CA TYR A 95 -13.74 8.81 -1.70
C TYR A 95 -14.84 9.59 -0.96
N LYS A 96 -15.39 10.63 -1.57
CA LYS A 96 -16.55 11.35 -1.04
C LYS A 96 -17.75 10.43 -0.88
N LYS A 97 -18.03 9.61 -1.92
CA LYS A 97 -19.10 8.61 -1.88
C LYS A 97 -18.87 7.54 -0.80
N LEU A 98 -17.59 7.16 -0.55
CA LEU A 98 -17.22 6.27 0.55
C LEU A 98 -17.58 6.90 1.89
N LEU A 99 -17.19 8.16 2.11
CA LEU A 99 -17.50 8.87 3.37
C LEU A 99 -19.00 9.06 3.56
N ASP A 100 -19.77 9.38 2.50
CA ASP A 100 -21.24 9.44 2.57
C ASP A 100 -21.86 8.14 3.07
N LYS A 101 -21.37 7.00 2.55
CA LYS A 101 -21.82 5.68 2.98
C LYS A 101 -21.40 5.34 4.42
N ILE A 102 -20.24 5.82 4.87
CA ILE A 102 -19.81 5.67 6.26
C ILE A 102 -20.72 6.47 7.17
N ASP A 103 -21.00 7.74 6.84
CA ASP A 103 -21.93 8.59 7.61
C ASP A 103 -23.31 7.94 7.73
N ASP A 104 -23.85 7.40 6.64
CA ASP A 104 -25.12 6.67 6.63
C ASP A 104 -25.06 5.39 7.51
N ALA A 105 -23.95 4.68 7.48
CA ALA A 105 -23.78 3.44 8.27
C ALA A 105 -23.75 3.71 9.77
N ILE A 106 -23.17 4.83 10.20
CA ILE A 106 -23.00 5.24 11.60
C ILE A 106 -23.96 6.36 12.01
N ALA A 107 -25.01 6.60 11.24
CA ALA A 107 -25.99 7.66 11.53
C ALA A 107 -26.58 7.52 12.95
N GLY A 108 -26.60 8.62 13.70
CA GLY A 108 -27.09 8.66 15.08
C GLY A 108 -26.14 8.01 16.11
N LYS A 109 -24.91 7.65 15.73
CA LYS A 109 -23.89 7.07 16.63
C LYS A 109 -22.75 8.04 16.90
N THR A 110 -22.02 7.78 17.99
CA THR A 110 -20.83 8.57 18.40
C THR A 110 -19.52 7.95 17.90
N THR A 111 -19.59 7.11 16.87
CA THR A 111 -18.44 6.41 16.28
C THR A 111 -17.38 7.42 15.83
N LYS A 112 -16.13 7.21 16.28
CA LYS A 112 -14.95 7.92 15.75
C LYS A 112 -14.41 7.18 14.54
N VAL A 113 -13.99 7.91 13.52
CA VAL A 113 -13.50 7.37 12.25
C VAL A 113 -12.05 7.80 12.02
N PHE A 114 -11.15 6.84 11.86
CA PHE A 114 -9.73 7.06 11.66
C PHE A 114 -9.37 6.76 10.21
N LEU A 115 -9.02 7.80 9.45
CA LEU A 115 -8.70 7.71 8.03
C LEU A 115 -7.18 7.60 7.88
N GLY A 116 -6.69 6.44 7.39
CA GLY A 116 -5.30 6.28 7.00
C GLY A 116 -5.03 6.90 5.64
N THR A 117 -3.94 7.66 5.51
CA THR A 117 -3.49 8.18 4.21
C THR A 117 -2.97 7.07 3.31
N VAL A 118 -3.09 7.25 1.99
CA VAL A 118 -2.70 6.28 0.97
C VAL A 118 -1.17 6.27 0.83
N PRO A 119 -0.51 5.10 1.00
CA PRO A 119 0.94 5.01 0.84
C PRO A 119 1.36 5.15 -0.62
N LEU A 120 2.58 5.66 -0.85
CA LEU A 120 3.19 5.65 -2.18
C LEU A 120 3.43 4.22 -2.63
N VAL A 121 2.69 3.75 -3.65
CA VAL A 121 2.80 2.36 -4.13
C VAL A 121 4.18 2.05 -4.72
N SER A 122 4.88 3.07 -5.20
CA SER A 122 6.21 2.97 -5.79
C SER A 122 7.32 2.59 -4.81
N ILE A 123 7.07 2.68 -3.49
CA ILE A 123 8.03 2.22 -2.47
C ILE A 123 8.07 0.70 -2.34
N ALA A 124 7.01 0.02 -2.80
CA ALA A 124 6.90 -1.42 -2.74
C ALA A 124 8.08 -2.11 -3.45
N PRO A 125 8.73 -3.10 -2.83
CA PRO A 125 9.95 -3.71 -3.39
C PRO A 125 9.71 -4.54 -4.63
N LEU A 126 8.47 -4.92 -4.95
CA LEU A 126 8.11 -5.58 -6.20
C LEU A 126 8.60 -4.77 -7.40
N ALA A 127 8.43 -3.46 -7.39
CA ALA A 127 9.00 -2.54 -8.37
C ALA A 127 10.37 -2.04 -7.90
N LYS A 128 11.42 -2.78 -8.25
CA LYS A 128 12.81 -2.44 -7.91
C LYS A 128 13.27 -1.22 -8.69
N GLY A 129 13.86 -0.23 -8.00
CA GLY A 129 14.56 0.89 -8.63
C GLY A 129 15.93 0.44 -9.14
N VAL A 130 16.27 0.80 -10.40
CA VAL A 130 17.54 0.45 -11.07
C VAL A 130 18.06 1.61 -11.89
N GLY A 131 19.38 1.64 -12.15
CA GLY A 131 20.08 2.69 -12.87
C GLY A 131 20.39 3.91 -11.99
N ASP A 132 20.70 5.03 -12.64
CA ASP A 132 21.03 6.29 -11.98
C ASP A 132 19.91 6.79 -11.07
N THR A 133 20.26 7.60 -10.08
CA THR A 133 19.32 8.22 -9.15
C THR A 133 19.19 9.70 -9.40
N PHE A 134 17.99 10.24 -9.13
CA PHE A 134 17.65 11.66 -9.24
C PHE A 134 17.00 12.11 -7.93
N ASP A 135 17.51 13.22 -7.36
CA ASP A 135 16.88 13.84 -6.20
C ASP A 135 15.90 14.92 -6.65
N VAL A 136 14.67 14.81 -6.19
CA VAL A 136 13.58 15.73 -6.52
C VAL A 136 13.15 16.46 -5.25
N PRO A 137 13.14 17.80 -5.26
CA PRO A 137 12.60 18.57 -4.15
C PRO A 137 11.09 18.39 -4.08
N ILE A 138 10.60 17.84 -2.96
CA ILE A 138 9.19 17.63 -2.68
C ILE A 138 8.82 18.44 -1.44
N LYS A 139 7.77 19.24 -1.55
CA LYS A 139 7.17 19.94 -0.40
C LYS A 139 6.13 19.04 0.26
N ASN A 140 6.26 18.87 1.57
CA ASN A 140 5.22 18.25 2.38
C ASN A 140 4.04 19.23 2.62
N ASP A 141 3.02 18.78 3.34
CA ASP A 141 1.83 19.60 3.62
C ASP A 141 2.13 20.83 4.50
N ASP A 142 3.21 20.80 5.30
CA ASP A 142 3.68 21.91 6.12
C ASP A 142 4.53 22.90 5.30
N GLY A 143 4.70 22.66 4.00
CA GLY A 143 5.52 23.49 3.10
C GLY A 143 7.04 23.25 3.23
N ILE A 144 7.45 22.30 4.05
CA ILE A 144 8.86 21.94 4.22
C ILE A 144 9.32 21.13 3.00
N GLU A 145 10.37 21.62 2.34
CA GLU A 145 10.95 20.96 1.19
C GLU A 145 11.98 19.91 1.63
N SER A 146 11.93 18.72 1.05
CA SER A 146 12.92 17.67 1.25
C SER A 146 13.26 17.00 -0.07
N ASN A 147 14.53 16.64 -0.26
CA ASN A 147 14.92 15.86 -1.41
C ASN A 147 14.51 14.40 -1.26
N VAL A 148 13.81 13.91 -2.28
CA VAL A 148 13.34 12.52 -2.40
C VAL A 148 14.03 11.86 -3.57
N THR A 149 14.68 10.72 -3.33
CA THR A 149 15.45 10.00 -4.34
C THR A 149 14.55 9.13 -5.20
N TYR A 150 14.75 9.21 -6.51
CA TYR A 150 14.12 8.40 -7.53
C TYR A 150 15.17 7.71 -8.41
N PHE A 151 14.82 6.53 -8.97
CA PHE A 151 15.66 5.77 -9.88
C PHE A 151 15.26 6.02 -11.34
N LYS A 152 16.20 5.87 -12.26
CA LYS A 152 16.00 6.02 -13.71
C LYS A 152 14.88 5.12 -14.23
N TYR A 153 14.87 3.85 -13.79
CA TYR A 153 13.82 2.88 -14.11
C TYR A 153 13.36 2.14 -12.86
N TYR A 154 12.11 1.63 -12.95
CA TYR A 154 11.51 0.74 -11.97
C TYR A 154 11.01 -0.50 -12.72
N THR A 155 11.59 -1.66 -12.39
CA THR A 155 11.27 -2.95 -13.01
C THR A 155 10.99 -4.01 -11.95
N TYR A 156 10.51 -5.19 -12.34
CA TYR A 156 10.26 -6.23 -11.37
C TYR A 156 11.54 -6.78 -10.76
N PHE A 157 11.46 -7.08 -9.47
CA PHE A 157 12.47 -7.91 -8.82
C PHE A 157 12.48 -9.32 -9.46
N PRO A 158 13.64 -9.91 -9.84
CA PRO A 158 15.02 -9.52 -9.52
C PRO A 158 15.78 -8.79 -10.65
N PHE A 159 15.09 -8.21 -11.62
CA PHE A 159 15.69 -7.67 -12.85
C PHE A 159 16.57 -6.42 -12.59
N ASP A 160 17.43 -6.11 -13.56
CA ASP A 160 18.39 -5.00 -13.53
C ASP A 160 18.08 -3.90 -14.54
N GLU A 161 18.96 -2.90 -14.63
CA GLU A 161 18.82 -1.79 -15.56
C GLU A 161 18.89 -2.23 -17.01
N GLN A 162 19.79 -3.15 -17.35
CA GLN A 162 19.93 -3.65 -18.72
C GLN A 162 18.65 -4.33 -19.19
N TYR A 163 18.07 -5.21 -18.35
CA TYR A 163 16.79 -5.84 -18.64
C TYR A 163 15.68 -4.78 -18.83
N ALA A 164 15.58 -3.80 -17.91
CA ALA A 164 14.58 -2.74 -17.99
C ALA A 164 14.68 -1.97 -19.31
N PHE A 165 15.89 -1.60 -19.72
CA PHE A 165 16.16 -0.87 -20.95
C PHE A 165 15.85 -1.70 -22.21
N GLU A 166 16.38 -2.92 -22.29
CA GLU A 166 16.26 -3.77 -23.48
C GLU A 166 14.83 -4.27 -23.74
N THR A 167 14.06 -4.54 -22.67
CA THR A 167 12.71 -5.08 -22.81
C THR A 167 11.62 -4.03 -22.81
N GLY A 168 11.91 -2.84 -22.28
CA GLY A 168 10.90 -1.82 -22.02
C GLY A 168 9.91 -2.19 -20.91
N ILE A 169 10.17 -3.27 -20.15
CA ILE A 169 9.34 -3.68 -19.00
C ILE A 169 9.78 -2.87 -17.79
N ASN A 170 9.35 -1.64 -17.73
CA ASN A 170 9.69 -0.72 -16.66
C ASN A 170 8.73 0.48 -16.63
N LEU A 171 8.73 1.18 -15.50
CA LEU A 171 8.29 2.57 -15.38
C LEU A 171 9.53 3.47 -15.35
N SER A 172 9.49 4.55 -16.11
CA SER A 172 10.55 5.58 -16.05
C SER A 172 10.46 6.40 -14.76
N PHE A 173 11.54 7.11 -14.45
CA PHE A 173 11.58 8.13 -13.41
C PHE A 173 10.36 9.06 -13.41
N THR A 174 10.06 9.66 -14.58
CA THR A 174 8.96 10.61 -14.71
C THR A 174 7.59 9.99 -14.50
N GLN A 175 7.39 8.73 -14.92
CA GLN A 175 6.16 7.99 -14.68
C GLN A 175 5.97 7.69 -13.19
N VAL A 176 7.02 7.27 -12.49
CA VAL A 176 6.93 7.00 -11.05
C VAL A 176 6.71 8.26 -10.24
N LEU A 177 7.41 9.35 -10.57
CA LEU A 177 7.19 10.66 -9.94
C LEU A 177 5.73 11.11 -10.13
N HIS A 178 5.18 10.88 -11.32
CA HIS A 178 3.81 11.23 -11.62
C HIS A 178 2.80 10.37 -10.82
N ILE A 179 3.01 9.05 -10.70
CA ILE A 179 2.19 8.17 -9.84
C ILE A 179 2.22 8.67 -8.39
N ASP A 180 3.41 8.95 -7.87
CA ASP A 180 3.59 9.44 -6.51
C ASP A 180 2.89 10.80 -6.30
N ASN A 181 2.94 11.70 -7.28
CA ASN A 181 2.23 12.98 -7.21
C ASN A 181 0.70 12.79 -7.20
N CYS A 182 0.15 11.86 -7.99
CA CYS A 182 -1.28 11.52 -7.90
C CYS A 182 -1.65 11.06 -6.49
N ILE A 183 -0.84 10.20 -5.87
CA ILE A 183 -1.12 9.70 -4.51
C ILE A 183 -1.00 10.83 -3.48
N ARG A 184 -0.04 11.75 -3.62
CA ARG A 184 0.03 12.94 -2.75
C ARG A 184 -1.23 13.80 -2.88
N GLU A 185 -1.76 13.97 -4.10
CA GLU A 185 -3.05 14.65 -4.27
C GLU A 185 -4.21 13.87 -3.65
N TYR A 186 -4.24 12.53 -3.70
CA TYR A 186 -5.23 11.74 -2.96
C TYR A 186 -5.18 12.04 -1.46
N ASN A 187 -3.99 12.13 -0.89
CA ASN A 187 -3.83 12.41 0.53
C ASN A 187 -4.29 13.83 0.92
N LYS A 188 -4.04 14.81 0.08
CA LYS A 188 -4.60 16.17 0.27
C LYS A 188 -6.14 16.15 0.21
N ILE A 189 -6.71 15.39 -0.74
CA ILE A 189 -8.15 15.22 -0.86
C ILE A 189 -8.74 14.57 0.41
N ILE A 190 -8.11 13.50 0.92
CA ILE A 190 -8.54 12.84 2.16
C ILE A 190 -8.55 13.82 3.34
N LYS A 191 -7.47 14.60 3.51
CA LYS A 191 -7.35 15.59 4.59
C LYS A 191 -8.43 16.68 4.47
N ARG A 192 -8.63 17.22 3.27
CA ARG A 192 -9.68 18.22 3.02
C ARG A 192 -11.09 17.66 3.28
N LEU A 193 -11.40 16.48 2.78
CA LEU A 193 -12.70 15.84 3.02
C LEU A 193 -12.93 15.54 4.50
N GLN A 194 -11.88 15.15 5.24
CA GLN A 194 -11.94 14.98 6.69
C GLN A 194 -12.31 16.29 7.40
N GLU A 195 -11.70 17.40 7.03
CA GLU A 195 -12.03 18.73 7.58
C GLU A 195 -13.48 19.13 7.26
N GLU A 196 -13.93 18.89 6.01
CA GLU A 196 -15.32 19.14 5.60
C GLU A 196 -16.32 18.34 6.44
N ARG A 197 -16.02 17.05 6.70
CA ARG A 197 -16.85 16.18 7.56
C ARG A 197 -16.87 16.66 9.01
N ASN A 198 -15.77 17.10 9.56
CA ASN A 198 -15.70 17.59 10.93
C ASN A 198 -16.42 18.94 11.12
N ARG A 199 -16.66 19.72 10.07
CA ARG A 199 -17.58 20.87 10.14
C ARG A 199 -19.05 20.45 10.34
N LEU A 200 -19.42 19.26 9.79
CA LEU A 200 -20.77 18.71 9.92
C LEU A 200 -20.91 17.85 11.19
N TYR A 201 -19.88 17.14 11.53
CA TYR A 201 -19.82 16.18 12.64
C TYR A 201 -18.55 16.43 13.46
N PRO A 202 -18.52 17.40 14.37
CA PRO A 202 -17.34 17.73 15.15
C PRO A 202 -16.75 16.52 15.87
N ASP A 203 -15.43 16.44 15.90
CA ASP A 203 -14.66 15.41 16.61
C ASP A 203 -14.98 13.96 16.20
N ARG A 204 -15.37 13.75 14.93
CA ARG A 204 -15.68 12.40 14.42
C ARG A 204 -14.57 11.82 13.57
N TYR A 205 -13.95 12.59 12.69
CA TYR A 205 -12.97 12.10 11.71
C TYR A 205 -11.55 12.55 12.06
N TYR A 206 -10.61 11.61 12.00
CA TYR A 206 -9.21 11.86 12.35
C TYR A 206 -8.28 11.28 11.29
N ILE A 207 -7.21 11.99 10.95
CA ILE A 207 -6.18 11.51 10.01
C ILE A 207 -5.10 10.75 10.75
N VAL A 208 -4.72 9.60 10.18
CA VAL A 208 -3.50 8.85 10.53
C VAL A 208 -2.59 8.84 9.30
N ASP A 209 -1.44 9.51 9.39
CA ASP A 209 -0.56 9.73 8.24
C ASP A 209 0.33 8.51 7.94
N VAL A 210 -0.30 7.40 7.55
CA VAL A 210 0.37 6.14 7.19
C VAL A 210 1.29 6.32 5.99
N SER A 211 0.94 7.19 5.04
CA SER A 211 1.77 7.50 3.87
C SER A 211 3.14 8.01 4.30
N ASN A 212 3.18 8.99 5.21
CA ASN A 212 4.44 9.54 5.72
C ASN A 212 5.27 8.51 6.48
N VAL A 213 4.62 7.64 7.28
CA VAL A 213 5.29 6.56 8.01
C VAL A 213 6.01 5.62 7.05
N LEU A 214 5.31 5.14 6.03
CA LEU A 214 5.87 4.22 5.05
C LEU A 214 6.90 4.90 4.14
N ASP A 215 6.74 6.18 3.84
CA ASP A 215 7.73 6.95 3.09
C ASP A 215 9.04 7.14 3.89
N GLN A 216 8.96 7.39 5.20
CA GLN A 216 10.12 7.44 6.09
C GLN A 216 10.82 6.07 6.23
N LEU A 217 10.10 4.95 6.09
CA LEU A 217 10.66 3.61 6.03
C LEU A 217 11.24 3.24 4.65
N ALA A 218 10.97 4.05 3.63
CA ALA A 218 11.25 3.70 2.24
C ALA A 218 12.75 3.70 1.92
N PHE A 219 13.31 2.51 1.68
CA PHE A 219 14.69 2.32 1.24
C PHE A 219 15.02 3.14 -0.02
N LYS A 220 14.15 3.09 -1.03
CA LYS A 220 14.32 3.77 -2.32
C LYS A 220 14.26 5.30 -2.24
N ARG A 221 13.61 5.85 -1.22
CA ARG A 221 13.38 7.29 -1.08
C ARG A 221 14.38 8.00 -0.15
N ASN A 222 15.08 7.22 0.67
CA ASN A 222 15.93 7.73 1.75
C ASN A 222 17.39 7.28 1.62
N ASN A 223 17.91 7.06 0.41
CA ASN A 223 19.29 6.60 0.17
C ASN A 223 19.66 5.35 0.98
N GLY A 224 18.72 4.43 1.15
CA GLY A 224 18.91 3.17 1.87
C GLY A 224 18.78 3.25 3.38
N VAL A 225 18.65 4.43 3.97
CA VAL A 225 18.56 4.62 5.42
C VAL A 225 17.17 5.09 5.81
N PRO A 226 16.40 4.33 6.62
CA PRO A 226 15.10 4.77 7.12
C PRO A 226 15.22 6.03 7.96
N LYS A 227 14.27 6.95 7.78
CA LYS A 227 14.14 8.17 8.61
C LYS A 227 13.08 8.03 9.71
N TYR A 228 12.33 6.93 9.71
CA TYR A 228 11.30 6.67 10.70
C TYR A 228 11.88 6.49 12.08
N ILE A 229 11.28 7.14 13.05
CA ILE A 229 11.66 7.02 14.48
C ILE A 229 10.85 5.88 15.07
N PHE A 230 11.52 4.74 15.25
CA PHE A 230 10.90 3.56 15.83
C PHE A 230 10.53 3.75 17.30
N PRO A 231 9.52 3.04 17.83
CA PRO A 231 9.24 3.00 19.26
C PRO A 231 10.49 2.63 20.07
N GLU A 232 10.66 3.21 21.26
CA GLU A 232 11.86 3.03 22.07
C GLU A 232 12.17 1.55 22.35
N TYR A 233 11.16 0.78 22.75
CA TYR A 233 11.31 -0.65 23.02
C TYR A 233 11.73 -1.43 21.75
N PHE A 234 11.19 -1.06 20.57
CA PHE A 234 11.57 -1.63 19.29
C PHE A 234 13.07 -1.39 19.03
N ASN A 235 13.54 -0.16 19.16
CA ASN A 235 14.95 0.19 18.93
C ASN A 235 15.91 -0.54 19.88
N PHE A 236 15.48 -0.80 21.11
CA PHE A 236 16.31 -1.48 22.09
C PHE A 236 16.53 -2.96 21.76
N LYS A 237 15.50 -3.64 21.24
CA LYS A 237 15.49 -5.11 21.11
C LYS A 237 15.61 -5.62 19.69
N TYR A 238 15.10 -4.88 18.71
CA TYR A 238 14.94 -5.36 17.35
C TYR A 238 15.73 -4.56 16.32
N PRO A 239 16.16 -5.18 15.22
CA PRO A 239 16.88 -4.47 14.16
C PRO A 239 15.95 -3.51 13.42
N THR A 240 16.53 -2.42 12.93
CA THR A 240 15.86 -1.48 12.04
C THR A 240 15.40 -2.18 10.75
N ILE A 241 14.14 -2.02 10.40
CA ILE A 241 13.58 -2.53 9.14
C ILE A 241 13.27 -1.38 8.19
N ASN A 242 13.20 -1.69 6.89
CA ASN A 242 12.81 -0.75 5.84
C ASN A 242 12.04 -1.46 4.72
N THR A 243 11.75 -0.76 3.63
CA THR A 243 11.01 -1.31 2.50
C THR A 243 11.87 -2.17 1.54
N LYS A 244 13.10 -2.51 1.89
CA LYS A 244 13.92 -3.43 1.09
C LYS A 244 13.27 -4.81 1.09
N TYR A 245 13.30 -5.50 -0.06
CA TYR A 245 12.63 -6.79 -0.21
C TYR A 245 13.17 -7.82 0.78
N TYR A 246 14.51 -7.97 0.79
CA TYR A 246 15.22 -8.83 1.74
C TYR A 246 16.48 -8.14 2.24
N HIS A 247 16.81 -8.37 3.49
CA HIS A 247 18.08 -7.95 4.07
C HIS A 247 19.08 -9.09 3.98
N VAL A 248 20.23 -8.83 3.40
CA VAL A 248 21.32 -9.80 3.25
C VAL A 248 22.60 -9.27 3.91
N ASP A 249 23.43 -10.17 4.42
CA ASP A 249 24.77 -9.82 4.90
C ASP A 249 25.77 -9.65 3.75
N GLN A 250 27.04 -9.45 4.11
CA GLN A 250 28.11 -9.27 3.13
C GLN A 250 28.38 -10.53 2.28
N GLU A 251 28.09 -11.72 2.85
CA GLU A 251 28.20 -13.01 2.19
C GLU A 251 26.94 -13.37 1.38
N LYS A 252 25.97 -12.46 1.27
CA LYS A 252 24.68 -12.62 0.60
C LYS A 252 23.71 -13.62 1.27
N ASN A 253 23.93 -13.96 2.55
CA ASN A 253 22.98 -14.77 3.29
C ASN A 253 21.79 -13.93 3.73
N LEU A 254 20.58 -14.47 3.62
CA LEU A 254 19.37 -13.82 4.11
C LEU A 254 19.41 -13.72 5.64
N LYS A 255 19.14 -12.52 6.16
CA LYS A 255 19.10 -12.24 7.60
C LYS A 255 17.69 -12.05 8.11
N GLN A 256 16.86 -11.32 7.37
CA GLN A 256 15.47 -11.03 7.76
C GLN A 256 14.66 -10.51 6.58
N GLY A 257 13.33 -10.56 6.69
CA GLY A 257 12.42 -9.82 5.83
C GLY A 257 12.35 -8.34 6.20
N GLY A 258 11.85 -7.50 5.29
CA GLY A 258 11.63 -6.07 5.50
C GLY A 258 10.19 -5.76 5.91
N VAL A 259 9.74 -4.56 5.55
CA VAL A 259 8.38 -4.07 5.78
C VAL A 259 7.34 -4.85 4.96
N PHE A 260 7.71 -5.36 3.79
CA PHE A 260 6.81 -6.03 2.86
C PHE A 260 6.95 -7.55 2.87
N SER A 261 5.82 -8.23 2.65
CA SER A 261 5.72 -9.67 2.56
C SER A 261 6.31 -10.24 1.25
N LEU A 262 6.18 -11.54 1.04
CA LEU A 262 6.73 -12.26 -0.12
C LEU A 262 6.28 -11.73 -1.47
N ASP A 263 5.07 -11.18 -1.55
CA ASP A 263 4.56 -10.60 -2.79
C ASP A 263 5.18 -9.23 -3.11
N GLY A 264 5.95 -8.68 -2.17
CA GLY A 264 6.60 -7.37 -2.30
C GLY A 264 5.64 -6.18 -2.34
N VAL A 265 4.41 -6.37 -1.87
CA VAL A 265 3.33 -5.38 -1.91
C VAL A 265 2.60 -5.25 -0.57
N HIS A 266 2.22 -6.35 0.06
CA HIS A 266 1.49 -6.33 1.32
C HIS A 266 2.44 -6.23 2.52
N PRO A 267 2.07 -5.49 3.57
CA PRO A 267 2.87 -5.37 4.79
C PRO A 267 3.05 -6.70 5.52
N THR A 268 4.21 -6.90 6.16
CA THR A 268 4.47 -8.00 7.09
C THR A 268 3.72 -7.81 8.41
N ALA A 269 3.74 -8.80 9.31
CA ALA A 269 3.18 -8.66 10.65
C ALA A 269 3.85 -7.50 11.42
N ILE A 270 5.16 -7.36 11.31
CA ILE A 270 5.90 -6.25 11.95
C ILE A 270 5.46 -4.90 11.39
N ALA A 271 5.31 -4.78 10.08
CA ALA A 271 4.83 -3.56 9.45
C ALA A 271 3.40 -3.21 9.84
N HIS A 272 2.52 -4.20 9.95
CA HIS A 272 1.18 -3.99 10.51
C HIS A 272 1.23 -3.52 11.97
N GLY A 273 2.17 -4.01 12.76
CA GLY A 273 2.43 -3.53 14.12
C GLY A 273 2.82 -2.04 14.15
N LEU A 274 3.72 -1.61 13.25
CA LEU A 274 4.12 -0.19 13.13
C LEU A 274 2.93 0.69 12.70
N ILE A 275 2.14 0.23 11.74
CA ILE A 275 0.92 0.94 11.31
C ILE A 275 -0.08 1.03 12.47
N ALA A 276 -0.31 -0.06 13.19
CA ALA A 276 -1.19 -0.09 14.36
C ALA A 276 -0.69 0.88 15.46
N TYR A 277 0.62 0.94 15.69
CA TYR A 277 1.24 1.89 16.61
C TYR A 277 0.87 3.33 16.27
N GLU A 278 0.93 3.71 15.00
CA GLU A 278 0.57 5.05 14.56
C GLU A 278 -0.94 5.34 14.70
N PHE A 279 -1.80 4.36 14.41
CA PHE A 279 -3.24 4.50 14.69
C PHE A 279 -3.49 4.70 16.19
N LEU A 280 -2.87 3.89 17.05
CA LEU A 280 -3.02 4.00 18.51
C LEU A 280 -2.53 5.34 19.06
N LYS A 281 -1.46 5.92 18.50
CA LYS A 281 -1.01 7.28 18.87
C LYS A 281 -2.09 8.33 18.62
N VAL A 282 -2.75 8.27 17.45
CA VAL A 282 -3.84 9.20 17.13
C VAL A 282 -5.05 8.92 18.02
N MET A 283 -5.43 7.66 18.20
CA MET A 283 -6.54 7.25 19.07
C MET A 283 -6.34 7.71 20.51
N GLN A 284 -5.12 7.55 21.07
CA GLN A 284 -4.78 8.01 22.41
C GLN A 284 -4.90 9.54 22.52
N ARG A 285 -4.38 10.28 21.54
CA ARG A 285 -4.45 11.75 21.52
C ARG A 285 -5.88 12.28 21.54
N VAL A 286 -6.83 11.53 20.97
CA VAL A 286 -8.26 11.91 20.94
C VAL A 286 -9.09 11.15 21.98
N ASN A 287 -8.44 10.66 23.03
CA ASN A 287 -9.06 10.04 24.18
C ASN A 287 -9.96 8.83 23.86
N VAL A 288 -9.52 7.93 22.95
CA VAL A 288 -10.17 6.64 22.78
C VAL A 288 -9.83 5.76 23.97
N ALA A 289 -10.86 5.22 24.62
CA ALA A 289 -10.67 4.37 25.79
C ALA A 289 -9.80 3.14 25.47
N GLY A 290 -8.79 2.89 26.30
CA GLY A 290 -7.87 1.77 26.13
C GLY A 290 -6.82 1.93 25.02
N ALA A 291 -6.85 3.01 24.23
CA ALA A 291 -5.83 3.24 23.21
C ALA A 291 -4.51 3.65 23.87
N ASN A 292 -3.53 2.78 23.79
CA ASN A 292 -2.17 3.04 24.28
C ASN A 292 -1.14 2.34 23.37
N PRO A 293 -0.36 3.09 22.57
CA PRO A 293 0.62 2.49 21.67
C PRO A 293 1.73 1.72 22.42
N ASN A 294 1.99 2.06 23.68
CA ASN A 294 3.02 1.38 24.49
C ASN A 294 2.58 -0.01 25.01
N LEU A 295 1.30 -0.38 24.82
CA LEU A 295 0.78 -1.71 25.16
C LEU A 295 0.90 -2.71 24.00
N LEU A 296 1.43 -2.32 22.84
CA LEU A 296 1.68 -3.27 21.77
C LEU A 296 2.73 -4.30 22.19
N ASP A 297 2.35 -5.56 22.12
CA ASP A 297 3.27 -6.68 22.37
C ASP A 297 4.17 -6.92 21.15
N TRP A 298 5.26 -6.17 21.10
CA TRP A 298 6.24 -6.29 20.02
C TRP A 298 6.86 -7.67 19.94
N ASP A 299 7.01 -8.37 21.07
CA ASP A 299 7.56 -9.73 21.08
C ASP A 299 6.62 -10.71 20.41
N ALA A 300 5.33 -10.62 20.68
CA ALA A 300 4.33 -11.43 19.99
C ALA A 300 4.24 -11.06 18.49
N ILE A 301 4.32 -9.78 18.13
CA ILE A 301 4.31 -9.33 16.73
C ILE A 301 5.51 -9.89 15.96
N PHE A 302 6.73 -9.77 16.49
CA PHE A 302 7.93 -10.35 15.87
C PHE A 302 7.89 -11.87 15.84
N ALA A 303 7.37 -12.50 16.88
CA ALA A 303 7.19 -13.95 16.91
C ALA A 303 6.18 -14.46 15.88
N SER A 304 5.19 -13.67 15.52
CA SER A 304 4.19 -14.02 14.50
C SER A 304 4.69 -13.79 13.06
N ASP A 305 5.75 -13.01 12.87
CA ASP A 305 6.29 -12.72 11.54
C ASP A 305 7.13 -13.88 11.01
N SER A 306 6.56 -14.65 10.09
CA SER A 306 7.22 -15.84 9.54
C SER A 306 8.45 -15.50 8.72
N LEU A 307 8.48 -14.36 8.02
CA LEU A 307 9.64 -13.95 7.21
C LEU A 307 10.81 -13.44 8.05
N TYR A 308 10.52 -12.87 9.21
CA TYR A 308 11.55 -12.45 10.14
C TYR A 308 12.25 -13.66 10.78
N ARG A 309 11.47 -14.69 11.14
CA ARG A 309 11.99 -15.89 11.80
C ARG A 309 12.59 -16.91 10.86
N ASN A 310 12.01 -17.08 9.70
CA ASN A 310 12.39 -18.07 8.71
C ASN A 310 12.41 -17.43 7.30
N PRO A 311 13.47 -16.68 6.95
CA PRO A 311 13.64 -16.15 5.60
C PRO A 311 13.61 -17.29 4.59
N ILE A 312 12.96 -17.06 3.44
CA ILE A 312 12.79 -18.14 2.45
C ILE A 312 14.11 -18.47 1.79
N THR A 313 14.54 -19.71 1.94
CA THR A 313 15.83 -20.21 1.44
C THR A 313 15.99 -20.11 -0.07
N ILE A 314 14.93 -20.26 -0.85
CA ILE A 314 14.97 -20.10 -2.31
C ILE A 314 15.45 -18.71 -2.73
N MET A 315 15.15 -17.68 -1.95
CA MET A 315 15.63 -16.32 -2.22
C MET A 315 17.14 -16.21 -1.94
N GLN A 316 17.63 -16.92 -0.94
CA GLN A 316 19.06 -17.03 -0.69
C GLN A 316 19.78 -17.70 -1.87
N GLU A 317 19.21 -18.75 -2.43
CA GLU A 317 19.76 -19.44 -3.61
C GLU A 317 19.82 -18.49 -4.83
N ILE A 318 18.80 -17.66 -5.05
CA ILE A 318 18.80 -16.65 -6.12
C ILE A 318 19.92 -15.62 -5.91
N TYR A 319 20.14 -15.15 -4.68
CA TYR A 319 21.21 -14.20 -4.39
C TYR A 319 22.61 -14.80 -4.48
N GLN A 320 22.77 -16.08 -4.18
CA GLN A 320 24.05 -16.78 -4.19
C GLN A 320 24.39 -17.41 -5.55
N ASN A 321 23.37 -17.64 -6.39
CA ASN A 321 23.53 -18.35 -7.66
C ASN A 321 23.17 -17.46 -8.85
N THR A 322 24.19 -16.83 -9.44
CA THR A 322 24.03 -15.96 -10.62
C THR A 322 23.42 -16.69 -11.82
N HIS A 323 23.68 -17.97 -11.99
CA HIS A 323 23.12 -18.78 -13.09
C HIS A 323 21.62 -18.99 -12.94
N LEU A 324 21.11 -19.11 -11.71
CA LEU A 324 19.67 -19.19 -11.47
C LEU A 324 18.97 -17.87 -11.81
N ALA A 325 19.58 -16.76 -11.45
CA ALA A 325 19.07 -15.42 -11.82
C ALA A 325 19.04 -15.24 -13.35
N GLU A 326 20.10 -15.61 -14.06
CA GLU A 326 20.16 -15.58 -15.52
C GLU A 326 19.11 -16.51 -16.17
N TRP A 327 18.88 -17.69 -15.60
CA TRP A 327 17.87 -18.62 -16.08
C TRP A 327 16.45 -18.07 -15.93
N VAL A 328 16.13 -17.47 -14.77
CA VAL A 328 14.86 -16.79 -14.54
C VAL A 328 14.67 -15.64 -15.53
N LEU A 329 15.71 -14.85 -15.79
CA LEU A 329 15.73 -13.79 -16.79
C LEU A 329 15.42 -14.29 -18.20
N ARG A 330 16.02 -15.44 -18.62
CA ARG A 330 15.77 -16.05 -19.92
C ARG A 330 14.32 -16.51 -20.08
N ILE A 331 13.75 -17.13 -19.04
CA ILE A 331 12.33 -17.52 -19.05
C ILE A 331 11.43 -16.29 -19.17
N ALA A 332 11.66 -15.26 -18.39
CA ALA A 332 10.87 -14.04 -18.43
C ALA A 332 10.93 -13.34 -19.80
N LYS A 333 12.13 -13.31 -20.42
CA LYS A 333 12.30 -12.79 -21.80
C LYS A 333 11.49 -13.61 -22.82
N ARG A 334 11.47 -14.93 -22.71
CA ARG A 334 10.68 -15.80 -23.62
C ARG A 334 9.18 -15.56 -23.48
N LEU A 335 8.68 -15.56 -22.24
CA LEU A 335 7.25 -15.32 -21.99
C LEU A 335 6.80 -13.95 -22.50
N HIS A 336 7.64 -12.93 -22.38
CA HIS A 336 7.32 -11.60 -22.91
C HIS A 336 7.31 -11.53 -24.43
N HIS A 337 8.18 -12.25 -25.13
CA HIS A 337 8.15 -12.34 -26.59
C HIS A 337 6.91 -13.08 -27.11
N GLU A 338 6.51 -14.17 -26.48
CA GLU A 338 5.32 -14.94 -26.87
C GLU A 338 4.01 -14.13 -26.69
N ASP A 339 3.93 -13.25 -25.67
CA ASP A 339 2.78 -12.38 -25.47
C ASP A 339 2.72 -11.23 -26.50
N LYS A 340 3.85 -10.72 -26.97
CA LYS A 340 3.88 -9.70 -28.04
C LYS A 340 3.45 -10.27 -29.40
N GLU A 341 3.79 -11.52 -29.70
CA GLU A 341 3.36 -12.17 -30.94
C GLU A 341 1.86 -12.48 -30.96
N LYS A 342 1.24 -12.72 -29.80
CA LYS A 342 -0.22 -12.95 -29.67
C LYS A 342 -1.09 -11.69 -29.77
N ILE A 343 -0.48 -10.49 -29.67
CA ILE A 343 -1.20 -9.21 -29.76
C ILE A 343 -1.24 -8.67 -31.22
N ILE A 344 -0.51 -9.30 -32.14
CA ILE A 344 -0.40 -8.87 -33.55
C ILE A 344 -1.26 -9.74 -34.52
N ILE A 345 -2.13 -10.61 -33.98
CA ILE A 345 -3.09 -11.37 -34.81
C ILE A 345 -4.51 -10.89 -34.54
#